data_5507aa62798a5f868e8f0beb3e184e74
#
_entry.id   5507aa62798a5f868e8f0beb3e184e74
#
_cell.length_a   1.000
_cell.length_b   1.000
_cell.length_c   1.000
_cell.angle_alpha   90.00
_cell.angle_beta   90.00
_cell.angle_gamma   90.00
#
_symmetry.space_group_name_H-M   'P 1'
#
loop_
_entity.id
_entity.type
_entity.pdbx_description
1 polymer ?
#
loop_
_entity_poly.entity_id
_entity_poly.type
_entity_poly.pdbx_seq_one_letter_code
_entity_poly.pdbx_strand_id
1 'polypeptide(L)'
;MLDPIVWAAAIIASTKRINVFSTIHTAFNNPMVIAKQMATIDQLGGGGRAGLNVVAGWNLPEYEALGAPMPEAHDDRYGFASEWLDVIERAWGAEAKFQFAGKFYNLKDAESEPKPQGGRVPILNAGSSPQGRNFAAEHSDFAFTIIPDAETGAQIAAGMKAEAREKFNREVGVLTLGHVVCRESRAEAEDYLAYYADENADWGAVDYLMELQGMHAMSFTPEMLETMRSRFASGHGSLPIVGTPEEVAEQIKAVSDAGFDGMTLAFVDYTKEVTSFGREVMPILERMGVRKPRK
;
A
#
# COMPACT_ATOMS: atom_id res chain seq x y z
N MET A 1 -3.91 14.90 9.16
CA MET A 1 -4.40 13.87 8.19
C MET A 1 -5.80 13.47 8.58
N LEU A 2 -6.68 13.12 7.63
CA LEU A 2 -8.03 12.64 7.95
C LEU A 2 -7.97 11.18 8.41
N ASP A 3 -8.92 10.77 9.26
CA ASP A 3 -9.04 9.37 9.67
C ASP A 3 -9.31 8.46 8.46
N PRO A 4 -8.53 7.39 8.25
CA PRO A 4 -8.61 6.57 7.03
C PRO A 4 -9.94 5.81 6.90
N ILE A 5 -10.57 5.39 7.99
CA ILE A 5 -11.85 4.67 7.98
C ILE A 5 -12.99 5.63 7.62
N VAL A 6 -13.05 6.80 8.28
CA VAL A 6 -14.08 7.81 8.02
C VAL A 6 -13.95 8.36 6.61
N TRP A 7 -12.72 8.60 6.16
CA TRP A 7 -12.46 9.08 4.81
C TRP A 7 -12.83 8.06 3.73
N ALA A 8 -12.48 6.78 3.95
CA ALA A 8 -12.86 5.69 3.06
C ALA A 8 -14.38 5.56 2.92
N ALA A 9 -15.13 5.66 4.02
CA ALA A 9 -16.58 5.64 4.01
C ALA A 9 -17.15 6.78 3.16
N ALA A 10 -16.63 8.01 3.32
CA ALA A 10 -17.04 9.18 2.55
C ALA A 10 -16.77 9.01 1.04
N ILE A 11 -15.58 8.52 0.66
CA ILE A 11 -15.21 8.29 -0.74
C ILE A 11 -16.11 7.22 -1.36
N ILE A 12 -16.30 6.11 -0.68
CA ILE A 12 -17.13 5.00 -1.19
C ILE A 12 -18.59 5.43 -1.37
N ALA A 13 -19.15 6.16 -0.40
CA ALA A 13 -20.52 6.65 -0.47
C ALA A 13 -20.73 7.70 -1.58
N SER A 14 -19.70 8.51 -1.88
CA SER A 14 -19.77 9.56 -2.91
C SER A 14 -19.37 9.11 -4.31
N THR A 15 -18.89 7.88 -4.48
CA THR A 15 -18.42 7.33 -5.75
C THR A 15 -19.09 6.00 -6.07
N LYS A 16 -19.00 5.56 -7.34
CA LYS A 16 -19.65 4.31 -7.78
C LYS A 16 -18.69 3.20 -8.21
N ARG A 17 -17.42 3.50 -8.45
CA ARG A 17 -16.49 2.54 -9.08
C ARG A 17 -15.10 2.47 -8.44
N ILE A 18 -14.67 3.49 -7.72
CA ILE A 18 -13.37 3.49 -7.08
C ILE A 18 -13.35 2.45 -5.95
N ASN A 19 -12.27 1.70 -5.86
CA ASN A 19 -11.96 0.85 -4.71
C ASN A 19 -11.11 1.66 -3.72
N VAL A 20 -11.33 1.46 -2.44
CA VAL A 20 -10.64 2.20 -1.39
C VAL A 20 -10.05 1.24 -0.37
N PHE A 21 -8.76 1.34 -0.14
CA PHE A 21 -8.07 0.63 0.93
C PHE A 21 -7.86 1.56 2.12
N SER A 22 -8.34 1.15 3.28
CA SER A 22 -8.07 1.83 4.55
C SER A 22 -6.79 1.29 5.17
N THR A 23 -5.84 2.17 5.48
CA THR A 23 -4.59 1.79 6.14
C THR A 23 -4.77 1.80 7.65
N ILE A 24 -4.60 0.66 8.29
CA ILE A 24 -4.86 0.46 9.72
C ILE A 24 -3.64 -0.17 10.41
N HIS A 25 -3.19 0.48 11.46
CA HIS A 25 -2.20 -0.06 12.39
C HIS A 25 -2.87 -1.01 13.38
N THR A 26 -2.40 -2.23 13.47
CA THR A 26 -3.02 -3.29 14.29
C THR A 26 -3.05 -2.95 15.78
N ALA A 27 -1.97 -2.34 16.30
CA ALA A 27 -1.85 -2.05 17.73
C ALA A 27 -2.77 -0.93 18.24
N PHE A 28 -3.23 -0.03 17.36
CA PHE A 28 -4.14 1.07 17.75
C PHE A 28 -5.61 0.68 17.67
N ASN A 29 -5.92 -0.46 17.07
CA ASN A 29 -7.27 -0.76 16.65
C ASN A 29 -7.71 -2.14 17.10
N ASN A 30 -8.85 -2.23 17.76
CA ASN A 30 -9.47 -3.50 18.13
C ASN A 30 -9.97 -4.22 16.85
N PRO A 31 -9.60 -5.50 16.62
CA PRO A 31 -9.96 -6.23 15.40
C PRO A 31 -11.47 -6.38 15.21
N MET A 32 -12.25 -6.57 16.27
CA MET A 32 -13.72 -6.68 16.16
C MET A 32 -14.35 -5.36 15.71
N VAL A 33 -13.80 -4.21 16.15
CA VAL A 33 -14.27 -2.89 15.73
C VAL A 33 -13.94 -2.67 14.25
N ILE A 34 -12.73 -2.99 13.83
CA ILE A 34 -12.31 -2.86 12.42
C ILE A 34 -13.11 -3.81 11.53
N ALA A 35 -13.34 -5.05 11.95
CA ALA A 35 -14.16 -6.00 11.20
C ALA A 35 -15.55 -5.42 10.90
N LYS A 36 -16.19 -4.82 11.90
CA LYS A 36 -17.49 -4.16 11.74
C LYS A 36 -17.44 -2.92 10.87
N GLN A 37 -16.43 -2.08 11.04
CA GLN A 37 -16.25 -0.85 10.25
C GLN A 37 -16.06 -1.18 8.77
N MET A 38 -15.17 -2.12 8.44
CA MET A 38 -14.90 -2.53 7.07
C MET A 38 -16.11 -3.18 6.41
N ALA A 39 -16.83 -4.03 7.12
CA ALA A 39 -18.08 -4.60 6.63
C ALA A 39 -19.14 -3.52 6.38
N THR A 40 -19.22 -2.50 7.25
CA THR A 40 -20.15 -1.36 7.06
C THR A 40 -19.78 -0.56 5.81
N ILE A 41 -18.50 -0.27 5.59
CA ILE A 41 -18.02 0.45 4.40
C ILE A 41 -18.31 -0.36 3.13
N ASP A 42 -18.11 -1.68 3.17
CA ASP A 42 -18.40 -2.57 2.06
C ASP A 42 -19.90 -2.55 1.71
N GLN A 43 -20.79 -2.63 2.71
CA GLN A 43 -22.23 -2.50 2.53
C GLN A 43 -22.64 -1.15 1.93
N LEU A 44 -22.07 -0.04 2.41
CA LEU A 44 -22.29 1.30 1.84
C LEU A 44 -21.88 1.39 0.37
N GLY A 45 -20.85 0.64 0.00
CA GLY A 45 -20.31 0.56 -1.36
C GLY A 45 -21.10 -0.32 -2.31
N GLY A 46 -22.06 -1.09 -1.82
CA GLY A 46 -22.75 -2.13 -2.60
C GLY A 46 -21.91 -3.40 -2.82
N GLY A 47 -20.86 -3.59 -2.02
CA GLY A 47 -19.97 -4.75 -2.02
C GLY A 47 -18.77 -4.66 -2.96
N GLY A 48 -17.64 -5.19 -2.52
CA GLY A 48 -16.44 -5.43 -3.34
C GLY A 48 -15.58 -4.20 -3.68
N ARG A 49 -15.81 -3.03 -3.02
CA ARG A 49 -15.02 -1.82 -3.23
C ARG A 49 -14.19 -1.39 -2.02
N ALA A 50 -14.46 -1.95 -0.85
CA ALA A 50 -13.67 -1.73 0.35
C ALA A 50 -12.48 -2.70 0.40
N GLY A 51 -11.34 -2.25 0.89
CA GLY A 51 -10.16 -3.05 1.15
C GLY A 51 -9.44 -2.57 2.41
N LEU A 52 -8.63 -3.43 3.00
CA LEU A 52 -7.90 -3.17 4.23
C LEU A 52 -6.41 -3.31 3.99
N ASN A 53 -5.65 -2.24 4.23
CA ASN A 53 -4.18 -2.29 4.28
C ASN A 53 -3.75 -2.45 5.75
N VAL A 54 -3.17 -3.60 6.07
CA VAL A 54 -2.76 -3.97 7.43
C VAL A 54 -1.31 -3.55 7.68
N VAL A 55 -1.08 -2.76 8.73
CA VAL A 55 0.26 -2.32 9.14
C VAL A 55 0.57 -2.89 10.52
N ALA A 56 1.60 -3.75 10.58
CA ALA A 56 2.06 -4.35 11.84
C ALA A 56 2.74 -3.36 12.79
N GLY A 57 3.35 -2.29 12.23
CA GLY A 57 3.95 -1.18 12.98
C GLY A 57 5.44 -1.00 12.71
N TRP A 58 5.86 0.27 12.61
CA TRP A 58 7.26 0.66 12.37
C TRP A 58 7.66 1.97 13.06
N ASN A 59 6.74 2.92 13.23
CA ASN A 59 7.00 4.26 13.77
C ASN A 59 6.84 4.27 15.29
N LEU A 60 7.90 3.89 16.01
CA LEU A 60 7.89 3.81 17.48
C LEU A 60 7.44 5.12 18.16
N PRO A 61 7.93 6.33 17.76
CA PRO A 61 7.46 7.58 18.35
C PRO A 61 5.94 7.80 18.26
N GLU A 62 5.29 7.36 17.19
CA GLU A 62 3.84 7.45 17.05
C GLU A 62 3.10 6.54 18.04
N TYR A 63 3.62 5.32 18.25
CA TYR A 63 3.08 4.38 19.24
C TYR A 63 3.19 4.91 20.64
N GLU A 64 4.34 5.48 21.00
CA GLU A 64 4.55 6.13 22.29
C GLU A 64 3.62 7.32 22.52
N ALA A 65 3.48 8.18 21.51
CA ALA A 65 2.60 9.35 21.56
C ALA A 65 1.12 8.99 21.75
N LEU A 66 0.69 7.84 21.20
CA LEU A 66 -0.69 7.35 21.31
C LEU A 66 -0.90 6.40 22.51
N GLY A 67 0.15 6.11 23.26
CA GLY A 67 0.09 5.19 24.42
C GLY A 67 -0.30 3.76 24.04
N ALA A 68 -0.04 3.36 22.79
CA ALA A 68 -0.37 2.03 22.31
C ALA A 68 0.78 1.05 22.56
N PRO A 69 0.49 -0.16 23.07
CA PRO A 69 1.52 -1.16 23.27
C PRO A 69 2.01 -1.67 21.90
N MET A 70 3.28 -1.44 21.59
CA MET A 70 3.94 -2.08 20.45
C MET A 70 4.86 -3.17 20.98
N PRO A 71 4.75 -4.41 20.47
CA PRO A 71 5.73 -5.45 20.82
C PRO A 71 7.15 -4.98 20.47
N GLU A 72 8.08 -5.10 21.42
CA GLU A 72 9.48 -4.64 21.23
C GLU A 72 10.16 -5.42 20.10
N ALA A 73 10.00 -6.75 20.10
CA ALA A 73 10.57 -7.59 19.08
C ALA A 73 9.79 -7.46 17.75
N HIS A 74 10.52 -7.25 16.67
CA HIS A 74 9.96 -7.12 15.33
C HIS A 74 9.10 -8.34 14.92
N ASP A 75 9.53 -9.55 15.27
CA ASP A 75 8.81 -10.77 14.96
C ASP A 75 7.49 -10.89 15.73
N ASP A 76 7.45 -10.42 16.97
CA ASP A 76 6.23 -10.37 17.77
C ASP A 76 5.18 -9.40 17.19
N ARG A 77 5.59 -8.36 16.48
CA ARG A 77 4.66 -7.43 15.79
C ARG A 77 3.88 -8.13 14.67
N TYR A 78 4.55 -8.98 13.89
CA TYR A 78 3.88 -9.75 12.85
C TYR A 78 3.03 -10.89 13.42
N GLY A 79 3.48 -11.54 14.51
CA GLY A 79 2.66 -12.49 15.27
C GLY A 79 1.38 -11.87 15.82
N PHE A 80 1.49 -10.64 16.36
CA PHE A 80 0.33 -9.86 16.80
C PHE A 80 -0.60 -9.50 15.62
N ALA A 81 -0.04 -9.05 14.49
CA ALA A 81 -0.82 -8.70 13.31
C ALA A 81 -1.52 -9.90 12.68
N SER A 82 -0.91 -11.09 12.68
CA SER A 82 -1.54 -12.33 12.21
C SER A 82 -2.75 -12.69 13.07
N GLU A 83 -2.58 -12.74 14.39
CA GLU A 83 -3.69 -13.04 15.31
C GLU A 83 -4.80 -11.99 15.24
N TRP A 84 -4.43 -10.70 15.07
CA TRP A 84 -5.38 -9.61 14.85
C TRP A 84 -6.20 -9.83 13.58
N LEU A 85 -5.59 -10.25 12.50
CA LEU A 85 -6.26 -10.51 11.23
C LEU A 85 -7.11 -11.78 11.28
N ASP A 86 -6.63 -12.84 11.96
CA ASP A 86 -7.40 -14.06 12.20
C ASP A 86 -8.73 -13.76 12.91
N VAL A 87 -8.72 -12.87 13.91
CA VAL A 87 -9.93 -12.42 14.58
C VAL A 87 -10.90 -11.72 13.61
N ILE A 88 -10.37 -10.87 12.72
CA ILE A 88 -11.18 -10.18 11.70
C ILE A 88 -11.80 -11.20 10.72
N GLU A 89 -11.02 -12.13 10.22
CA GLU A 89 -11.49 -13.14 9.28
C GLU A 89 -12.54 -14.06 9.92
N ARG A 90 -12.35 -14.41 11.18
CA ARG A 90 -13.39 -15.13 11.96
C ARG A 90 -14.66 -14.29 12.13
N ALA A 91 -14.52 -12.98 12.41
CA ALA A 91 -15.65 -12.07 12.54
C ALA A 91 -16.44 -11.91 11.23
N TRP A 92 -15.77 -12.02 10.08
CA TRP A 92 -16.44 -12.02 8.75
C TRP A 92 -16.97 -13.39 8.32
N GLY A 93 -16.50 -14.46 8.96
CA GLY A 93 -16.91 -15.83 8.66
C GLY A 93 -18.40 -16.10 8.84
N ALA A 94 -18.85 -17.27 8.40
CA ALA A 94 -20.26 -17.66 8.41
C ALA A 94 -20.80 -18.01 9.82
N GLU A 95 -19.93 -18.22 10.81
CA GLU A 95 -20.33 -18.51 12.18
C GLU A 95 -21.06 -17.31 12.81
N ALA A 96 -22.24 -17.55 13.39
CA ALA A 96 -22.99 -16.50 14.07
C ALA A 96 -22.25 -16.02 15.32
N LYS A 97 -21.67 -16.95 16.07
CA LYS A 97 -20.81 -16.68 17.23
C LYS A 97 -19.58 -17.55 17.19
N PHE A 98 -18.44 -17.01 17.62
CA PHE A 98 -17.21 -17.75 17.72
C PHE A 98 -16.47 -17.47 19.02
N GLN A 99 -15.54 -18.36 19.34
CA GLN A 99 -14.56 -18.16 20.40
C GLN A 99 -13.18 -18.06 19.79
N PHE A 100 -12.34 -17.25 20.37
CA PHE A 100 -10.93 -17.12 19.99
C PHE A 100 -10.06 -17.18 21.24
N ALA A 101 -9.05 -18.03 21.23
CA ALA A 101 -8.10 -18.17 22.32
C ALA A 101 -6.68 -18.16 21.73
N GLY A 102 -6.04 -17.01 21.74
CA GLY A 102 -4.72 -16.77 21.24
C GLY A 102 -3.77 -16.20 22.28
N LYS A 103 -2.58 -15.84 21.84
CA LYS A 103 -1.57 -15.19 22.69
C LYS A 103 -1.99 -13.77 23.07
N PHE A 104 -2.61 -13.04 22.15
CA PHE A 104 -2.91 -11.61 22.27
C PHE A 104 -4.40 -11.36 22.45
N TYR A 105 -5.27 -12.18 21.88
CA TYR A 105 -6.72 -12.02 21.93
C TYR A 105 -7.41 -13.25 22.54
N ASN A 106 -8.34 -12.97 23.45
CA ASN A 106 -9.20 -13.99 24.05
C ASN A 106 -10.65 -13.49 23.98
N LEU A 107 -11.47 -14.09 23.11
CA LEU A 107 -12.84 -13.70 22.85
C LEU A 107 -13.80 -14.83 23.21
N LYS A 108 -14.92 -14.49 23.83
CA LYS A 108 -15.98 -15.43 24.16
C LYS A 108 -17.28 -14.93 23.51
N ASP A 109 -18.00 -15.84 22.84
CA ASP A 109 -19.28 -15.57 22.20
C ASP A 109 -19.25 -14.30 21.31
N ALA A 110 -18.11 -14.10 20.62
CA ALA A 110 -17.91 -12.95 19.74
C ALA A 110 -18.81 -13.08 18.51
N GLU A 111 -19.45 -11.98 18.13
CA GLU A 111 -20.27 -11.88 16.92
C GLU A 111 -20.02 -10.53 16.23
N SER A 112 -20.16 -10.48 14.94
CA SER A 112 -20.06 -9.25 14.15
C SER A 112 -21.05 -9.26 13.01
N GLU A 113 -21.90 -8.23 12.97
CA GLU A 113 -22.84 -7.95 11.88
C GLU A 113 -22.76 -6.44 11.54
N PRO A 114 -22.90 -6.06 10.25
CA PRO A 114 -23.11 -6.94 9.10
C PRO A 114 -21.82 -7.69 8.71
N LYS A 115 -21.95 -8.68 7.81
CA LYS A 115 -20.79 -9.27 7.11
C LYS A 115 -20.48 -8.47 5.84
N PRO A 116 -19.24 -8.50 5.31
CA PRO A 116 -18.96 -8.02 3.96
C PRO A 116 -19.78 -8.79 2.92
N GLN A 117 -20.25 -8.14 1.86
CA GLN A 117 -21.12 -8.77 0.86
C GLN A 117 -20.46 -9.95 0.13
N GLY A 118 -19.15 -9.92 -0.05
CA GLY A 118 -18.36 -11.01 -0.63
C GLY A 118 -17.79 -11.99 0.40
N GLY A 119 -18.21 -11.92 1.66
CA GLY A 119 -17.69 -12.74 2.76
C GLY A 119 -16.42 -12.16 3.42
N ARG A 120 -15.60 -11.42 2.70
CA ARG A 120 -14.42 -10.69 3.20
C ARG A 120 -14.08 -9.50 2.31
N VAL A 121 -13.30 -8.57 2.80
CA VAL A 121 -12.69 -7.52 1.97
C VAL A 121 -11.24 -7.90 1.59
N PRO A 122 -10.73 -7.43 0.45
CA PRO A 122 -9.32 -7.64 0.08
C PRO A 122 -8.35 -7.06 1.11
N ILE A 123 -7.28 -7.80 1.37
CA ILE A 123 -6.21 -7.43 2.28
C ILE A 123 -4.97 -7.03 1.49
N LEU A 124 -4.36 -5.91 1.87
CA LEU A 124 -3.08 -5.44 1.36
C LEU A 124 -2.09 -5.35 2.52
N ASN A 125 -0.82 -5.64 2.27
CA ASN A 125 0.27 -5.40 3.21
C ASN A 125 1.51 -4.89 2.49
N ALA A 126 2.19 -3.92 3.08
CA ALA A 126 3.39 -3.28 2.55
C ALA A 126 4.67 -3.64 3.33
N GLY A 127 4.70 -4.76 4.03
CA GLY A 127 5.86 -5.22 4.77
C GLY A 127 7.01 -5.66 3.87
N SER A 128 8.15 -4.96 3.92
CA SER A 128 9.34 -5.22 3.10
C SER A 128 10.37 -6.14 3.75
N SER A 129 10.33 -6.29 5.09
CA SER A 129 11.19 -7.21 5.83
C SER A 129 10.86 -8.68 5.50
N PRO A 130 11.77 -9.65 5.80
CA PRO A 130 11.46 -11.07 5.62
C PRO A 130 10.16 -11.50 6.29
N GLN A 131 9.91 -11.05 7.52
CA GLN A 131 8.67 -11.32 8.26
C GLN A 131 7.46 -10.64 7.61
N GLY A 132 7.61 -9.41 7.12
CA GLY A 132 6.56 -8.70 6.39
C GLY A 132 6.18 -9.36 5.08
N ARG A 133 7.15 -9.83 4.32
CA ARG A 133 6.90 -10.60 3.10
C ARG A 133 6.21 -11.92 3.39
N ASN A 134 6.65 -12.63 4.45
CA ASN A 134 5.98 -13.86 4.87
C ASN A 134 4.52 -13.61 5.26
N PHE A 135 4.26 -12.56 6.04
CA PHE A 135 2.89 -12.14 6.40
C PHE A 135 2.05 -11.79 5.15
N ALA A 136 2.61 -11.04 4.21
CA ALA A 136 1.92 -10.73 2.96
C ALA A 136 1.62 -11.98 2.13
N ALA A 137 2.56 -12.92 2.04
CA ALA A 137 2.39 -14.19 1.34
C ALA A 137 1.31 -15.08 1.98
N GLU A 138 1.21 -15.08 3.29
CA GLU A 138 0.27 -15.90 4.08
C GLU A 138 -1.15 -15.32 4.09
N HIS A 139 -1.29 -14.01 4.26
CA HIS A 139 -2.57 -13.38 4.60
C HIS A 139 -3.13 -12.43 3.54
N SER A 140 -2.27 -11.85 2.67
CA SER A 140 -2.72 -10.75 1.82
C SER A 140 -3.20 -11.21 0.44
N ASP A 141 -4.11 -10.44 -0.15
CA ASP A 141 -4.49 -10.54 -1.56
C ASP A 141 -3.52 -9.73 -2.43
N PHE A 142 -2.97 -8.65 -1.85
CA PHE A 142 -1.97 -7.80 -2.49
C PHE A 142 -0.79 -7.57 -1.55
N ALA A 143 0.41 -7.84 -2.06
CA ALA A 143 1.67 -7.44 -1.45
C ALA A 143 2.17 -6.16 -2.14
N PHE A 144 2.66 -5.21 -1.36
CA PHE A 144 3.15 -3.94 -1.86
C PHE A 144 4.64 -3.78 -1.60
N THR A 145 5.40 -3.33 -2.60
CA THR A 145 6.84 -3.12 -2.47
C THR A 145 7.30 -1.92 -3.29
N ILE A 146 8.38 -1.27 -2.85
CA ILE A 146 9.09 -0.24 -3.63
C ILE A 146 10.18 -0.93 -4.45
N ILE A 147 10.40 -0.46 -5.67
CA ILE A 147 11.39 -1.01 -6.60
C ILE A 147 12.38 0.06 -7.07
N PRO A 148 13.65 -0.30 -7.30
CA PRO A 148 14.62 0.64 -7.86
C PRO A 148 14.38 0.93 -9.35
N ASP A 149 13.96 -0.09 -10.11
CA ASP A 149 13.68 -0.06 -11.54
C ASP A 149 12.81 -1.27 -11.92
N ALA A 150 12.33 -1.33 -13.15
CA ALA A 150 11.47 -2.40 -13.63
C ALA A 150 12.20 -3.75 -13.75
N GLU A 151 13.49 -3.76 -14.10
CA GLU A 151 14.28 -4.99 -14.28
C GLU A 151 14.51 -5.70 -12.93
N THR A 152 15.00 -4.98 -11.93
CA THR A 152 15.11 -5.49 -10.56
C THR A 152 13.74 -5.84 -9.99
N GLY A 153 12.74 -5.02 -10.30
CA GLY A 153 11.34 -5.23 -9.92
C GLY A 153 10.78 -6.56 -10.38
N ALA A 154 11.14 -7.02 -11.59
CA ALA A 154 10.68 -8.31 -12.12
C ALA A 154 11.08 -9.49 -11.23
N GLN A 155 12.32 -9.49 -10.72
CA GLN A 155 12.81 -10.54 -9.81
C GLN A 155 12.08 -10.47 -8.46
N ILE A 156 11.86 -9.26 -7.96
CA ILE A 156 11.15 -9.04 -6.69
C ILE A 156 9.70 -9.55 -6.80
N ALA A 157 8.97 -9.14 -7.83
CA ALA A 157 7.58 -9.56 -8.05
C ALA A 157 7.45 -11.08 -8.22
N ALA A 158 8.33 -11.68 -9.02
CA ALA A 158 8.37 -13.13 -9.21
C ALA A 158 8.66 -13.86 -7.89
N GLY A 159 9.62 -13.38 -7.10
CA GLY A 159 9.98 -13.95 -5.80
C GLY A 159 8.82 -13.90 -4.80
N MET A 160 8.12 -12.76 -4.69
CA MET A 160 6.96 -12.61 -3.80
C MET A 160 5.80 -13.55 -4.19
N LYS A 161 5.51 -13.66 -5.48
CA LYS A 161 4.49 -14.60 -5.99
C LYS A 161 4.87 -16.07 -5.77
N ALA A 162 6.14 -16.41 -5.97
CA ALA A 162 6.66 -17.75 -5.71
C ALA A 162 6.56 -18.11 -4.21
N GLU A 163 6.96 -17.20 -3.32
CA GLU A 163 6.88 -17.41 -1.87
C GLU A 163 5.45 -17.71 -1.40
N ALA A 164 4.46 -16.94 -1.88
CA ALA A 164 3.06 -17.18 -1.56
C ALA A 164 2.56 -18.54 -2.03
N ARG A 165 2.95 -18.93 -3.26
CA ARG A 165 2.56 -20.22 -3.83
C ARG A 165 3.22 -21.40 -3.14
N GLU A 166 4.53 -21.33 -2.93
CA GLU A 166 5.31 -22.46 -2.41
C GLU A 166 5.09 -22.71 -0.91
N LYS A 167 4.99 -21.64 -0.11
CA LYS A 167 4.83 -21.77 1.34
C LYS A 167 3.37 -21.92 1.78
N PHE A 168 2.46 -21.24 1.10
CA PHE A 168 1.07 -21.09 1.57
C PHE A 168 0.02 -21.57 0.57
N ASN A 169 0.44 -22.05 -0.61
CA ASN A 169 -0.45 -22.45 -1.70
C ASN A 169 -1.48 -21.35 -2.07
N ARG A 170 -1.00 -20.09 -2.12
CA ARG A 170 -1.82 -18.91 -2.42
C ARG A 170 -1.28 -18.15 -3.63
N GLU A 171 -2.18 -17.45 -4.30
CA GLU A 171 -1.83 -16.43 -5.29
C GLU A 171 -1.91 -15.05 -4.62
N VAL A 172 -0.90 -14.22 -4.84
CA VAL A 172 -0.85 -12.84 -4.36
C VAL A 172 -0.59 -11.89 -5.53
N GLY A 173 -1.36 -10.81 -5.61
CA GLY A 173 -1.06 -9.71 -6.52
C GLY A 173 0.09 -8.85 -5.95
N VAL A 174 1.01 -8.41 -6.80
CA VAL A 174 2.13 -7.54 -6.36
C VAL A 174 1.95 -6.15 -6.92
N LEU A 175 1.94 -5.17 -6.02
CA LEU A 175 1.79 -3.75 -6.35
C LEU A 175 3.08 -3.00 -6.04
N THR A 176 3.29 -1.87 -6.75
CA THR A 176 4.39 -0.95 -6.45
C THR A 176 3.93 0.51 -6.44
N LEU A 177 4.86 1.42 -6.16
CA LEU A 177 4.63 2.87 -6.10
C LEU A 177 5.48 3.60 -7.14
N GLY A 178 4.85 4.48 -7.91
CA GLY A 178 5.53 5.46 -8.74
C GLY A 178 5.07 6.89 -8.42
N HIS A 179 5.96 7.86 -8.58
CA HIS A 179 5.55 9.26 -8.65
C HIS A 179 5.64 9.75 -10.10
N VAL A 180 4.62 10.47 -10.52
CA VAL A 180 4.46 10.88 -11.91
C VAL A 180 4.76 12.36 -12.08
N VAL A 181 5.68 12.66 -12.99
CA VAL A 181 5.94 14.01 -13.49
C VAL A 181 5.72 14.00 -14.99
N CYS A 182 4.50 14.36 -15.44
CA CYS A 182 4.10 14.35 -16.83
C CYS A 182 3.95 15.78 -17.34
N ARG A 183 4.70 16.14 -18.41
CA ARG A 183 4.68 17.47 -19.03
C ARG A 183 4.64 17.34 -20.56
N GLU A 184 4.50 18.46 -21.28
CA GLU A 184 4.45 18.48 -22.75
C GLU A 184 5.76 18.03 -23.38
N SER A 185 6.88 18.26 -22.71
CA SER A 185 8.21 17.79 -23.12
C SER A 185 8.96 17.12 -21.98
N ARG A 186 9.90 16.26 -22.32
CA ARG A 186 10.79 15.62 -21.35
C ARG A 186 11.63 16.62 -20.57
N ALA A 187 12.16 17.64 -21.24
CA ALA A 187 12.93 18.70 -20.61
C ALA A 187 12.12 19.43 -19.53
N GLU A 188 10.89 19.80 -19.85
CA GLU A 188 10.00 20.46 -18.88
C GLU A 188 9.65 19.55 -17.68
N ALA A 189 9.52 18.24 -17.90
CA ALA A 189 9.28 17.28 -16.82
C ALA A 189 10.51 17.15 -15.90
N GLU A 190 11.68 17.10 -16.48
CA GLU A 190 12.98 17.02 -15.75
C GLU A 190 13.25 18.32 -14.99
N ASP A 191 13.03 19.48 -15.60
CA ASP A 191 13.16 20.80 -14.95
C ASP A 191 12.20 20.93 -13.76
N TYR A 192 10.96 20.47 -13.90
CA TYR A 192 10.00 20.50 -12.79
C TYR A 192 10.37 19.54 -11.66
N LEU A 193 10.88 18.35 -11.99
CA LEU A 193 11.39 17.41 -10.99
C LEU A 193 12.54 18.03 -10.21
N ALA A 194 13.54 18.61 -10.91
CA ALA A 194 14.66 19.30 -10.28
C ALA A 194 14.20 20.46 -9.38
N TYR A 195 13.25 21.25 -9.87
CA TYR A 195 12.68 22.36 -9.09
C TYR A 195 12.14 21.93 -7.73
N TYR A 196 11.27 20.91 -7.66
CA TYR A 196 10.66 20.55 -6.37
C TYR A 196 11.46 19.56 -5.55
N ALA A 197 12.23 18.66 -6.18
CA ALA A 197 12.92 17.57 -5.51
C ALA A 197 14.39 17.85 -5.16
N ASP A 198 15.01 18.85 -5.83
CA ASP A 198 16.40 19.24 -5.58
C ASP A 198 16.48 20.66 -5.03
N GLU A 199 15.98 21.67 -5.79
CA GLU A 199 16.15 23.08 -5.46
C GLU A 199 15.29 23.51 -4.26
N ASN A 200 14.08 22.96 -4.13
CA ASN A 200 13.12 23.31 -3.09
C ASN A 200 12.79 22.13 -2.17
N ALA A 201 13.61 21.11 -2.13
CA ALA A 201 13.41 19.95 -1.27
C ALA A 201 13.60 20.33 0.22
N ASP A 202 12.72 19.83 1.06
CA ASP A 202 12.90 19.87 2.52
C ASP A 202 13.82 18.73 2.97
N TRP A 203 15.12 18.95 2.83
CA TRP A 203 16.13 17.96 3.17
C TRP A 203 16.09 17.52 4.63
N GLY A 204 15.67 18.41 5.54
CA GLY A 204 15.48 18.05 6.94
C GLY A 204 14.37 17.03 7.15
N ALA A 205 13.23 17.21 6.47
CA ALA A 205 12.14 16.23 6.50
C ALA A 205 12.51 14.92 5.81
N VAL A 206 13.27 14.96 4.71
CA VAL A 206 13.77 13.78 4.01
C VAL A 206 14.67 12.95 4.91
N ASP A 207 15.68 13.58 5.50
CA ASP A 207 16.65 12.91 6.38
C ASP A 207 15.96 12.29 7.60
N TYR A 208 15.00 13.00 8.21
CA TYR A 208 14.20 12.51 9.32
C TYR A 208 13.35 11.27 8.95
N LEU A 209 12.71 11.29 7.79
CA LEU A 209 11.93 10.14 7.31
C LEU A 209 12.81 8.91 7.03
N MET A 210 13.98 9.11 6.45
CA MET A 210 14.94 8.03 6.22
C MET A 210 15.45 7.44 7.53
N GLU A 211 15.72 8.27 8.53
CA GLU A 211 16.10 7.84 9.88
C GLU A 211 15.00 6.99 10.54
N LEU A 212 13.75 7.48 10.51
CA LEU A 212 12.60 6.74 11.06
C LEU A 212 12.40 5.37 10.41
N GLN A 213 12.76 5.22 9.12
CA GLN A 213 12.69 3.95 8.40
C GLN A 213 13.94 3.08 8.56
N GLY A 214 14.90 3.50 9.38
CA GLY A 214 16.15 2.75 9.64
C GLY A 214 17.12 2.78 8.47
N MET A 215 16.98 3.73 7.55
CA MET A 215 17.89 3.93 6.41
C MET A 215 19.08 4.79 6.82
N HIS A 216 20.19 4.14 7.14
CA HIS A 216 21.41 4.82 7.58
C HIS A 216 22.67 4.17 6.99
N ALA A 217 23.80 4.86 7.14
CA ALA A 217 25.09 4.50 6.53
C ALA A 217 25.62 3.09 6.89
N MET A 218 25.11 2.47 7.95
CA MET A 218 25.49 1.08 8.30
C MET A 218 24.81 0.02 7.42
N SER A 219 23.74 0.37 6.70
CA SER A 219 22.94 -0.56 5.90
C SER A 219 23.11 -0.37 4.39
N PHE A 220 23.68 0.76 3.94
CA PHE A 220 23.76 1.14 2.52
C PHE A 220 25.11 1.78 2.19
N THR A 221 25.53 1.69 0.92
CA THR A 221 26.68 2.48 0.45
C THR A 221 26.32 3.97 0.35
N PRO A 222 27.31 4.88 0.37
CA PRO A 222 27.03 6.31 0.22
C PRO A 222 26.24 6.65 -1.06
N GLU A 223 26.55 6.00 -2.18
CA GLU A 223 25.85 6.20 -3.46
C GLU A 223 24.38 5.72 -3.39
N MET A 224 24.12 4.60 -2.71
CA MET A 224 22.76 4.10 -2.51
C MET A 224 21.97 5.04 -1.61
N LEU A 225 22.58 5.56 -0.55
CA LEU A 225 21.94 6.54 0.34
C LEU A 225 21.58 7.82 -0.41
N GLU A 226 22.49 8.36 -1.22
CA GLU A 226 22.24 9.57 -2.01
C GLU A 226 21.09 9.34 -3.02
N THR A 227 21.09 8.21 -3.72
CA THR A 227 20.01 7.83 -4.62
C THR A 227 18.66 7.72 -3.87
N MET A 228 18.64 7.08 -2.71
CA MET A 228 17.43 6.97 -1.89
C MET A 228 16.99 8.34 -1.37
N ARG A 229 17.91 9.17 -0.93
CA ARG A 229 17.64 10.53 -0.46
C ARG A 229 16.97 11.39 -1.53
N SER A 230 17.48 11.37 -2.76
CA SER A 230 16.85 12.04 -3.91
C SER A 230 15.44 11.47 -4.20
N ARG A 231 15.26 10.15 -4.13
CA ARG A 231 13.94 9.51 -4.31
C ARG A 231 12.96 9.81 -3.18
N PHE A 232 13.43 9.98 -1.95
CA PHE A 232 12.58 10.40 -0.85
C PHE A 232 12.13 11.85 -1.03
N ALA A 233 13.00 12.73 -1.49
CA ALA A 233 12.67 14.10 -1.82
C ALA A 233 11.64 14.19 -2.95
N SER A 234 11.79 13.38 -4.00
CA SER A 234 10.92 13.42 -5.16
C SER A 234 9.57 12.73 -4.96
N GLY A 235 9.48 11.69 -4.14
CA GLY A 235 8.24 10.92 -4.01
C GLY A 235 8.29 9.77 -2.99
N HIS A 236 8.86 10.00 -1.81
CA HIS A 236 8.86 9.02 -0.69
C HIS A 236 9.49 7.65 -1.07
N GLY A 237 10.60 7.69 -1.79
CA GLY A 237 11.32 6.49 -2.21
C GLY A 237 10.73 5.76 -3.42
N SER A 238 9.66 6.27 -4.01
CA SER A 238 8.97 5.66 -5.15
C SER A 238 9.77 5.69 -6.45
N LEU A 239 9.36 4.86 -7.43
CA LEU A 239 9.93 4.86 -8.77
C LEU A 239 9.55 6.16 -9.50
N PRO A 240 10.52 6.96 -9.99
CA PRO A 240 10.23 8.13 -10.79
C PRO A 240 9.68 7.72 -12.16
N ILE A 241 8.53 8.28 -12.54
CA ILE A 241 7.86 8.12 -13.84
C ILE A 241 7.79 9.52 -14.48
N VAL A 242 8.79 9.86 -15.27
CA VAL A 242 9.05 11.25 -15.72
C VAL A 242 9.08 11.32 -17.24
N GLY A 243 8.42 12.32 -17.83
CA GLY A 243 8.46 12.57 -19.28
C GLY A 243 7.16 13.05 -19.86
N THR A 244 7.03 12.86 -21.18
CA THR A 244 5.78 13.12 -21.94
C THR A 244 4.72 12.07 -21.61
N PRO A 245 3.43 12.27 -22.02
CA PRO A 245 2.40 11.25 -21.82
C PRO A 245 2.74 9.88 -22.40
N GLU A 246 3.40 9.83 -23.54
CA GLU A 246 3.86 8.59 -24.18
C GLU A 246 4.96 7.92 -23.36
N GLU A 247 5.97 8.66 -22.96
CA GLU A 247 7.09 8.14 -22.16
C GLU A 247 6.63 7.66 -20.78
N VAL A 248 5.70 8.38 -20.15
CA VAL A 248 5.09 7.97 -18.87
C VAL A 248 4.32 6.66 -19.04
N ALA A 249 3.56 6.51 -20.13
CA ALA A 249 2.81 5.28 -20.41
C ALA A 249 3.75 4.09 -20.68
N GLU A 250 4.86 4.30 -21.40
CA GLU A 250 5.87 3.28 -21.65
C GLU A 250 6.56 2.81 -20.36
N GLN A 251 6.89 3.73 -19.45
CA GLN A 251 7.47 3.40 -18.15
C GLN A 251 6.51 2.60 -17.27
N ILE A 252 5.21 2.97 -17.25
CA ILE A 252 4.19 2.20 -16.54
C ILE A 252 4.00 0.81 -17.18
N LYS A 253 4.04 0.73 -18.51
CA LYS A 253 3.98 -0.55 -19.22
C LYS A 253 5.17 -1.44 -18.84
N ALA A 254 6.38 -0.91 -18.77
CA ALA A 254 7.56 -1.68 -18.38
C ALA A 254 7.39 -2.30 -16.97
N VAL A 255 6.79 -1.59 -16.02
CA VAL A 255 6.46 -2.14 -14.70
C VAL A 255 5.40 -3.25 -14.79
N SER A 256 4.39 -3.07 -15.62
CA SER A 256 3.39 -4.13 -15.88
C SER A 256 4.01 -5.37 -16.51
N ASP A 257 4.88 -5.19 -17.52
CA ASP A 257 5.59 -6.30 -18.18
C ASP A 257 6.58 -7.01 -17.23
N ALA A 258 7.09 -6.31 -16.21
CA ALA A 258 7.89 -6.87 -15.12
C ALA A 258 7.08 -7.76 -14.15
N GLY A 259 5.76 -7.92 -14.38
CA GLY A 259 4.91 -8.84 -13.63
C GLY A 259 4.20 -8.22 -12.43
N PHE A 260 4.15 -6.89 -12.32
CA PHE A 260 3.32 -6.20 -11.33
C PHE A 260 1.85 -6.17 -11.76
N ASP A 261 0.96 -6.41 -10.81
CA ASP A 261 -0.50 -6.45 -11.03
C ASP A 261 -1.12 -5.05 -10.94
N GLY A 262 -0.34 -4.06 -10.44
CA GLY A 262 -0.75 -2.67 -10.39
C GLY A 262 0.32 -1.75 -9.83
N MET A 263 0.06 -0.45 -9.97
CA MET A 263 0.92 0.61 -9.46
C MET A 263 0.06 1.69 -8.79
N THR A 264 0.43 2.08 -7.58
CA THR A 264 -0.09 3.31 -7.00
C THR A 264 0.70 4.49 -7.57
N LEU A 265 0.02 5.58 -7.88
CA LEU A 265 0.64 6.75 -8.48
C LEU A 265 0.51 7.95 -7.54
N ALA A 266 1.64 8.58 -7.23
CA ALA A 266 1.70 9.84 -6.52
C ALA A 266 1.93 10.99 -7.50
N PHE A 267 1.37 12.16 -7.17
CA PHE A 267 1.47 13.40 -7.94
C PHE A 267 1.82 14.54 -6.98
N VAL A 268 2.47 15.59 -7.47
CA VAL A 268 2.77 16.78 -6.68
C VAL A 268 1.48 17.61 -6.48
N ASP A 269 0.76 17.89 -7.55
CA ASP A 269 -0.55 18.58 -7.53
C ASP A 269 -1.66 17.62 -7.99
N TYR A 270 -2.24 16.89 -7.04
CA TYR A 270 -3.32 15.94 -7.33
C TYR A 270 -4.50 16.55 -8.06
N THR A 271 -4.82 17.81 -7.80
CA THR A 271 -6.00 18.48 -8.39
C THR A 271 -5.85 18.62 -9.90
N LYS A 272 -4.67 19.02 -10.35
CA LYS A 272 -4.39 19.24 -11.77
C LYS A 272 -3.86 17.97 -12.46
N GLU A 273 -2.87 17.33 -11.85
CA GLU A 273 -2.09 16.29 -12.50
C GLU A 273 -2.86 14.97 -12.65
N VAL A 274 -3.73 14.59 -11.69
CA VAL A 274 -4.62 13.41 -11.87
C VAL A 274 -5.59 13.62 -13.03
N THR A 275 -6.08 14.85 -13.21
CA THR A 275 -6.99 15.17 -14.34
C THR A 275 -6.26 15.09 -15.68
N SER A 276 -5.07 15.68 -15.80
CA SER A 276 -4.24 15.61 -17.01
C SER A 276 -3.80 14.17 -17.31
N PHE A 277 -3.33 13.43 -16.32
CA PHE A 277 -3.00 12.01 -16.44
C PHE A 277 -4.19 11.19 -16.97
N GLY A 278 -5.37 11.44 -16.42
CA GLY A 278 -6.61 10.76 -16.86
C GLY A 278 -6.99 11.05 -18.33
N ARG A 279 -6.68 12.26 -18.81
CA ARG A 279 -6.98 12.69 -20.17
C ARG A 279 -5.91 12.27 -21.18
N GLU A 280 -4.64 12.28 -20.80
CA GLU A 280 -3.51 12.18 -21.74
C GLU A 280 -2.84 10.80 -21.66
N VAL A 281 -2.57 10.27 -20.46
CA VAL A 281 -1.84 8.99 -20.28
C VAL A 281 -2.77 7.78 -20.29
N MET A 282 -3.92 7.87 -19.60
CA MET A 282 -4.83 6.72 -19.48
C MET A 282 -5.29 6.13 -20.83
N PRO A 283 -5.64 6.94 -21.85
CA PRO A 283 -6.00 6.39 -23.18
C PRO A 283 -4.84 5.66 -23.87
N ILE A 284 -3.58 6.06 -23.60
CA ILE A 284 -2.40 5.38 -24.11
C ILE A 284 -2.25 4.02 -23.44
N LEU A 285 -2.36 3.95 -22.12
CA LEU A 285 -2.32 2.68 -21.35
C LEU A 285 -3.42 1.71 -21.77
N GLU A 286 -4.60 2.22 -22.11
CA GLU A 286 -5.70 1.40 -22.65
C GLU A 286 -5.35 0.82 -24.03
N ARG A 287 -4.78 1.62 -24.95
CA ARG A 287 -4.31 1.14 -26.26
C ARG A 287 -3.16 0.14 -26.14
N MET A 288 -2.29 0.29 -25.17
CA MET A 288 -1.19 -0.63 -24.89
C MET A 288 -1.66 -1.94 -24.21
N GLY A 289 -2.92 -2.04 -23.80
CA GLY A 289 -3.46 -3.21 -23.11
C GLY A 289 -3.06 -3.31 -21.62
N VAL A 290 -2.39 -2.31 -21.08
CA VAL A 290 -1.99 -2.25 -19.65
C VAL A 290 -3.22 -2.06 -18.76
N ARG A 291 -4.20 -1.34 -19.27
CA ARG A 291 -5.45 -1.11 -18.55
C ARG A 291 -6.65 -1.47 -19.44
N LYS A 292 -7.67 -2.07 -18.81
CA LYS A 292 -8.95 -2.32 -19.51
C LYS A 292 -9.69 -0.99 -19.74
N PRO A 293 -10.24 -0.77 -20.94
CA PRO A 293 -11.06 0.42 -21.22
C PRO A 293 -12.22 0.55 -20.25
N ARG A 294 -12.58 1.78 -19.94
CA ARG A 294 -13.79 2.06 -19.18
C ARG A 294 -15.02 1.63 -19.99
N LYS A 295 -15.80 0.70 -19.46
CA LYS A 295 -17.13 0.39 -19.95
C LYS A 295 -18.14 1.44 -19.50
#